data_730f9c49dc648729f41a395665853bba
#
_entry.id   730f9c49dc648729f41a395665853bba
#
_cell.length_a   1.000
_cell.length_b   1.000
_cell.length_c   1.000
_cell.angle_alpha   90.00
_cell.angle_beta   90.00
_cell.angle_gamma   90.00
#
_symmetry.space_group_name_H-M   'P 1'
#
loop_
_entity.id
_entity.type
_entity.pdbx_description
1 polymer ?
#
loop_
_entity_poly.entity_id
_entity_poly.type
_entity_poly.pdbx_seq_one_letter_code
_entity_poly.pdbx_strand_id
1 'polypeptide(L)'
;MEVTERFVDIEGHRLACLAVNEHLAQPGEPAVVFIHGVLASVNFWRDALPAAYRDNRPWYALSLPAHPPSTVPADFQAEQVDDAWFYRIINGALKQLLKGRKAIVVGHSTGGFAALNLAVHHSPLLAGVVSVAGFHSGQWGGVEGLLVKLAGLGRWGRPLFAANIAIARRSRFVQKTFASLLARDRRAFLRHPLSQAMLDNLRADTGAQDAGALYCLFNGISRLEIGQQLDAIQVPCHLFVGSHDPVVPTAQSLLLADRVPDAHTEVFWNVGHMPFMESPEQFGHALTQALSSITQHHKAAVAAA
;
A
#
# COMPACT_ATOMS: atom_id res chain seq x y z
N MET A 1 -4.38 2.73 -22.60
CA MET A 1 -4.80 2.64 -21.19
C MET A 1 -5.99 3.57 -20.98
N GLU A 2 -7.16 3.03 -20.68
CA GLU A 2 -8.37 3.77 -20.31
C GLU A 2 -8.42 3.90 -18.79
N VAL A 3 -8.67 5.10 -18.27
CA VAL A 3 -8.67 5.38 -16.83
C VAL A 3 -9.95 6.14 -16.47
N THR A 4 -10.70 5.61 -15.52
CA THR A 4 -11.86 6.28 -14.94
C THR A 4 -11.60 6.53 -13.45
N GLU A 5 -11.65 7.78 -13.03
CA GLU A 5 -11.58 8.15 -11.62
C GLU A 5 -12.96 8.03 -10.98
N ARG A 6 -13.01 7.44 -9.79
CA ARG A 6 -14.22 7.27 -8.98
C ARG A 6 -13.93 7.63 -7.53
N PHE A 7 -14.97 7.91 -6.78
CA PHE A 7 -14.90 8.09 -5.34
C PHE A 7 -15.87 7.13 -4.65
N VAL A 8 -15.45 6.64 -3.51
CA VAL A 8 -16.28 5.84 -2.60
C VAL A 8 -16.35 6.50 -1.24
N ASP A 9 -17.56 6.58 -0.68
CA ASP A 9 -17.81 7.27 0.60
C ASP A 9 -18.08 6.23 1.69
N ILE A 10 -17.22 6.17 2.72
CA ILE A 10 -17.26 5.21 3.81
C ILE A 10 -17.07 5.93 5.13
N GLU A 11 -18.08 5.89 6.02
CA GLU A 11 -18.00 6.47 7.38
C GLU A 11 -17.47 7.92 7.38
N GLY A 12 -17.92 8.75 6.41
CA GLY A 12 -17.47 10.13 6.24
C GLY A 12 -16.09 10.30 5.54
N HIS A 13 -15.39 9.22 5.27
CA HIS A 13 -14.20 9.26 4.41
C HIS A 13 -14.62 9.18 2.95
N ARG A 14 -14.01 10.01 2.10
CA ARG A 14 -14.16 9.93 0.65
C ARG A 14 -12.86 9.46 0.03
N LEU A 15 -12.83 8.23 -0.50
CA LEU A 15 -11.63 7.62 -1.04
C LEU A 15 -11.64 7.68 -2.57
N ALA A 16 -10.54 8.16 -3.15
CA ALA A 16 -10.33 8.13 -4.58
C ALA A 16 -9.97 6.72 -5.04
N CYS A 17 -10.50 6.35 -6.20
CA CYS A 17 -10.20 5.09 -6.87
C CYS A 17 -9.99 5.32 -8.36
N LEU A 18 -9.02 4.66 -8.95
CA LEU A 18 -8.87 4.55 -10.40
C LEU A 18 -9.37 3.17 -10.83
N ALA A 19 -10.26 3.14 -11.83
CA ALA A 19 -10.58 1.94 -12.58
C ALA A 19 -9.85 2.01 -13.92
N VAL A 20 -8.96 1.05 -14.17
CA VAL A 20 -8.09 1.04 -15.34
C VAL A 20 -8.43 -0.16 -16.21
N ASN A 21 -8.64 0.10 -17.50
CA ASN A 21 -8.98 -0.93 -18.50
C ASN A 21 -10.14 -1.86 -18.05
N GLU A 22 -11.12 -1.33 -17.33
CA GLU A 22 -12.21 -2.11 -16.73
C GLU A 22 -12.99 -2.94 -17.76
N HIS A 23 -13.06 -2.46 -19.00
CA HIS A 23 -13.68 -3.16 -20.13
C HIS A 23 -12.99 -4.49 -20.49
N LEU A 24 -11.75 -4.72 -20.04
CA LEU A 24 -11.02 -5.98 -20.22
C LEU A 24 -11.31 -7.01 -19.12
N ALA A 25 -12.13 -6.65 -18.11
CA ALA A 25 -12.42 -7.55 -16.99
C ALA A 25 -13.21 -8.78 -17.46
N GLN A 26 -12.75 -9.97 -17.03
CA GLN A 26 -13.40 -11.23 -17.38
C GLN A 26 -14.37 -11.66 -16.27
N PRO A 27 -15.56 -12.17 -16.64
CA PRO A 27 -16.49 -12.78 -15.67
C PRO A 27 -15.82 -13.94 -14.91
N GLY A 28 -16.07 -14.00 -13.60
CA GLY A 28 -15.54 -15.05 -12.74
C GLY A 28 -14.07 -14.89 -12.33
N GLU A 29 -13.34 -13.89 -12.86
CA GLU A 29 -12.01 -13.58 -12.40
C GLU A 29 -12.05 -12.56 -11.24
N PRO A 30 -11.19 -12.71 -10.21
CA PRO A 30 -11.08 -11.72 -9.16
C PRO A 30 -10.56 -10.38 -9.73
N ALA A 31 -11.04 -9.28 -9.18
CA ALA A 31 -10.50 -7.97 -9.49
C ALA A 31 -9.13 -7.82 -8.85
N VAL A 32 -8.20 -7.12 -9.50
CA VAL A 32 -6.92 -6.77 -8.88
C VAL A 32 -6.98 -5.33 -8.39
N VAL A 33 -6.80 -5.13 -7.09
CA VAL A 33 -6.87 -3.81 -6.44
C VAL A 33 -5.53 -3.49 -5.81
N PHE A 34 -4.94 -2.38 -6.22
CA PHE A 34 -3.68 -1.88 -5.72
C PHE A 34 -3.88 -0.80 -4.66
N ILE A 35 -3.16 -0.88 -3.53
CA ILE A 35 -3.17 0.12 -2.46
C ILE A 35 -1.75 0.62 -2.24
N HIS A 36 -1.56 1.94 -2.29
CA HIS A 36 -0.25 2.58 -2.13
C HIS A 36 0.19 2.68 -0.66
N GLY A 37 1.45 3.03 -0.41
CA GLY A 37 1.99 3.33 0.90
C GLY A 37 1.70 4.77 1.35
N VAL A 38 2.03 5.10 2.61
CA VAL A 38 1.93 6.49 3.09
C VAL A 38 2.80 7.43 2.25
N LEU A 39 2.43 8.71 2.22
CA LEU A 39 3.09 9.77 1.44
C LEU A 39 3.10 9.55 -0.07
N ALA A 40 2.34 8.57 -0.57
CA ALA A 40 2.10 8.33 -1.99
C ALA A 40 0.71 8.85 -2.42
N SER A 41 0.20 8.43 -3.57
CA SER A 41 -1.11 8.84 -4.10
C SER A 41 -1.79 7.68 -4.84
N VAL A 42 -3.06 7.88 -5.23
CA VAL A 42 -3.80 6.91 -6.04
C VAL A 42 -3.13 6.63 -7.39
N ASN A 43 -2.33 7.56 -7.91
CA ASN A 43 -1.60 7.42 -9.17
C ASN A 43 -0.30 6.62 -9.05
N PHE A 44 0.17 6.34 -7.84
CA PHE A 44 1.43 5.65 -7.56
C PHE A 44 1.64 4.40 -8.42
N TRP A 45 0.64 3.55 -8.52
CA TRP A 45 0.74 2.29 -9.25
C TRP A 45 0.77 2.44 -10.78
N ARG A 46 0.36 3.59 -11.31
CA ARG A 46 0.51 3.89 -12.75
C ARG A 46 1.98 3.95 -13.16
N ASP A 47 2.85 4.40 -12.27
CA ASP A 47 4.29 4.49 -12.51
C ASP A 47 5.04 3.24 -12.03
N ALA A 48 4.55 2.58 -10.99
CA ALA A 48 5.18 1.42 -10.36
C ALA A 48 4.93 0.09 -11.11
N LEU A 49 3.82 -0.03 -11.85
CA LEU A 49 3.48 -1.26 -12.56
C LEU A 49 4.26 -1.39 -13.88
N PRO A 50 4.73 -2.61 -14.22
CA PRO A 50 5.27 -2.89 -15.55
C PRO A 50 4.26 -2.54 -16.64
N ALA A 51 4.71 -1.87 -17.71
CA ALA A 51 3.85 -1.42 -18.80
C ALA A 51 3.02 -2.56 -19.42
N ALA A 52 3.63 -3.76 -19.56
CA ALA A 52 2.94 -4.94 -20.09
C ALA A 52 1.70 -5.34 -19.26
N TYR A 53 1.74 -5.16 -17.95
CA TYR A 53 0.59 -5.39 -17.07
C TYR A 53 -0.35 -4.18 -17.08
N ARG A 54 0.20 -3.00 -16.78
CA ARG A 54 -0.54 -1.74 -16.60
C ARG A 54 -1.46 -1.42 -17.78
N ASP A 55 -0.97 -1.59 -19.00
CA ASP A 55 -1.65 -1.13 -20.22
C ASP A 55 -2.59 -2.20 -20.80
N ASN A 56 -2.43 -3.48 -20.45
CA ASN A 56 -3.13 -4.61 -21.07
C ASN A 56 -3.98 -5.45 -20.12
N ARG A 57 -4.09 -5.07 -18.84
CA ARG A 57 -4.91 -5.79 -17.84
C ARG A 57 -5.88 -4.84 -17.15
N PRO A 58 -7.04 -5.35 -16.71
CA PRO A 58 -7.95 -4.58 -15.86
C PRO A 58 -7.39 -4.54 -14.44
N TRP A 59 -7.38 -3.36 -13.82
CA TRP A 59 -6.98 -3.20 -12.43
C TRP A 59 -7.58 -1.93 -11.82
N TYR A 60 -7.57 -1.88 -10.50
CA TYR A 60 -8.03 -0.75 -9.73
C TYR A 60 -6.91 -0.23 -8.84
N ALA A 61 -6.86 1.08 -8.59
CA ALA A 61 -6.06 1.65 -7.51
C ALA A 61 -7.01 2.28 -6.50
N LEU A 62 -6.84 1.94 -5.22
CA LEU A 62 -7.58 2.55 -4.12
C LEU A 62 -6.62 3.41 -3.30
N SER A 63 -6.99 4.67 -3.10
CA SER A 63 -6.21 5.59 -2.27
C SER A 63 -6.44 5.33 -0.79
N LEU A 64 -5.38 5.46 0.01
CA LEU A 64 -5.50 5.49 1.46
C LEU A 64 -6.24 6.76 1.92
N PRO A 65 -6.93 6.71 3.09
CA PRO A 65 -7.43 7.91 3.76
C PRO A 65 -6.31 8.95 4.00
N ALA A 66 -6.66 10.21 4.08
CA ALA A 66 -5.72 11.32 4.27
C ALA A 66 -4.68 11.54 3.14
N HIS A 67 -4.85 10.88 1.98
CA HIS A 67 -3.99 11.06 0.80
C HIS A 67 -4.80 11.65 -0.36
N PRO A 68 -4.48 12.85 -0.84
CA PRO A 68 -5.24 13.49 -1.92
C PRO A 68 -5.31 12.62 -3.18
N PRO A 69 -6.46 12.66 -3.87
CA PRO A 69 -7.65 13.47 -3.62
C PRO A 69 -8.63 12.86 -2.60
N SER A 70 -8.25 11.80 -1.88
CA SER A 70 -9.07 11.27 -0.77
C SER A 70 -9.14 12.26 0.39
N THR A 71 -10.29 12.31 1.05
CA THR A 71 -10.51 13.16 2.23
C THR A 71 -10.95 12.33 3.44
N VAL A 72 -10.80 12.91 4.62
CA VAL A 72 -11.25 12.33 5.88
C VAL A 72 -12.32 13.22 6.51
N PRO A 73 -13.13 12.72 7.46
CA PRO A 73 -14.08 13.54 8.21
C PRO A 73 -13.40 14.71 8.93
N ALA A 74 -14.12 15.81 9.15
CA ALA A 74 -13.59 16.98 9.85
C ALA A 74 -13.16 16.70 11.31
N ASP A 75 -13.79 15.71 11.93
CA ASP A 75 -13.54 15.22 13.29
C ASP A 75 -12.58 14.01 13.33
N PHE A 76 -11.85 13.76 12.24
CA PHE A 76 -10.89 12.66 12.18
C PHE A 76 -9.76 12.83 13.20
N GLN A 77 -9.59 11.83 14.06
CA GLN A 77 -8.62 11.82 15.15
C GLN A 77 -7.74 10.57 15.10
N ALA A 78 -6.55 10.69 15.66
CA ALA A 78 -5.57 9.61 15.69
C ALA A 78 -6.05 8.37 16.45
N GLU A 79 -6.87 8.57 17.49
CA GLU A 79 -7.43 7.52 18.33
C GLU A 79 -8.37 6.58 17.58
N GLN A 80 -8.95 7.06 16.47
CA GLN A 80 -9.82 6.26 15.61
C GLN A 80 -9.03 5.25 14.75
N VAL A 81 -7.72 5.50 14.53
CA VAL A 81 -6.89 4.72 13.63
C VAL A 81 -6.31 3.52 14.36
N ASP A 82 -6.94 2.38 14.18
CA ASP A 82 -6.51 1.05 14.60
C ASP A 82 -6.70 0.02 13.46
N ASP A 83 -6.41 -1.24 13.70
CA ASP A 83 -6.59 -2.33 12.74
C ASP A 83 -8.04 -2.51 12.33
N ALA A 84 -8.99 -2.40 13.27
CA ALA A 84 -10.42 -2.50 13.01
C ALA A 84 -10.91 -1.34 12.14
N TRP A 85 -10.41 -0.12 12.35
CA TRP A 85 -10.71 1.02 11.49
C TRP A 85 -10.18 0.81 10.07
N PHE A 86 -8.91 0.37 9.90
CA PHE A 86 -8.35 0.04 8.58
C PHE A 86 -9.22 -1.00 7.88
N TYR A 87 -9.64 -2.05 8.60
CA TYR A 87 -10.53 -3.06 8.04
C TYR A 87 -11.85 -2.44 7.57
N ARG A 88 -12.56 -1.70 8.43
CA ARG A 88 -13.88 -1.13 8.06
C ARG A 88 -13.78 -0.22 6.84
N ILE A 89 -12.81 0.69 6.83
CA ILE A 89 -12.68 1.68 5.75
C ILE A 89 -12.30 1.02 4.44
N ILE A 90 -11.26 0.18 4.42
CA ILE A 90 -10.79 -0.45 3.18
C ILE A 90 -11.76 -1.53 2.68
N ASN A 91 -12.28 -2.38 3.58
CA ASN A 91 -13.27 -3.39 3.20
C ASN A 91 -14.58 -2.77 2.70
N GLY A 92 -15.04 -1.70 3.35
CA GLY A 92 -16.22 -0.94 2.92
C GLY A 92 -16.02 -0.32 1.52
N ALA A 93 -14.85 0.24 1.26
CA ALA A 93 -14.50 0.77 -0.05
C ALA A 93 -14.47 -0.33 -1.14
N LEU A 94 -13.85 -1.46 -0.84
CA LEU A 94 -13.84 -2.62 -1.75
C LEU A 94 -15.25 -3.12 -2.05
N LYS A 95 -16.12 -3.19 -1.06
CA LYS A 95 -17.53 -3.61 -1.22
C LYS A 95 -18.27 -2.73 -2.21
N GLN A 96 -18.13 -1.40 -2.10
CA GLN A 96 -18.76 -0.46 -3.03
C GLN A 96 -18.14 -0.53 -4.44
N LEU A 97 -16.81 -0.59 -4.51
CA LEU A 97 -16.08 -0.59 -5.77
C LEU A 97 -16.37 -1.85 -6.60
N LEU A 98 -16.36 -3.00 -5.97
CA LEU A 98 -16.34 -4.31 -6.65
C LEU A 98 -17.72 -4.95 -6.82
N LYS A 99 -18.75 -4.42 -6.13
CA LYS A 99 -20.14 -4.87 -6.25
C LYS A 99 -20.30 -6.40 -6.10
N GLY A 100 -19.60 -6.99 -5.13
CA GLY A 100 -19.64 -8.42 -4.82
C GLY A 100 -18.60 -9.30 -5.52
N ARG A 101 -17.77 -8.75 -6.42
CA ARG A 101 -16.62 -9.49 -6.97
C ARG A 101 -15.55 -9.68 -5.89
N LYS A 102 -14.89 -10.83 -5.91
CA LYS A 102 -13.68 -11.06 -5.11
C LYS A 102 -12.52 -10.21 -5.62
N ALA A 103 -11.57 -9.91 -4.75
CA ALA A 103 -10.37 -9.14 -5.06
C ALA A 103 -9.08 -9.87 -4.69
N ILE A 104 -8.07 -9.73 -5.52
CA ILE A 104 -6.67 -9.86 -5.12
C ILE A 104 -6.22 -8.46 -4.72
N VAL A 105 -5.86 -8.27 -3.46
CA VAL A 105 -5.39 -6.96 -2.97
C VAL A 105 -3.87 -6.95 -2.95
N VAL A 106 -3.28 -6.05 -3.73
CA VAL A 106 -1.83 -5.83 -3.81
C VAL A 106 -1.52 -4.52 -3.11
N GLY A 107 -0.80 -4.57 -2.01
CA GLY A 107 -0.49 -3.37 -1.24
C GLY A 107 1.00 -3.14 -1.06
N HIS A 108 1.44 -1.87 -1.12
CA HIS A 108 2.80 -1.48 -0.78
C HIS A 108 2.85 -0.81 0.59
N SER A 109 3.81 -1.21 1.45
CA SER A 109 4.03 -0.59 2.75
C SER A 109 2.74 -0.58 3.61
N THR A 110 2.17 0.58 3.93
CA THR A 110 0.85 0.69 4.61
C THR A 110 -0.27 0.05 3.81
N GLY A 111 -0.22 0.08 2.47
CA GLY A 111 -1.14 -0.70 1.64
C GLY A 111 -0.94 -2.20 1.82
N GLY A 112 0.31 -2.66 2.02
CA GLY A 112 0.64 -4.05 2.36
C GLY A 112 0.09 -4.47 3.71
N PHE A 113 0.21 -3.60 4.72
CA PHE A 113 -0.49 -3.78 5.99
C PHE A 113 -2.00 -3.89 5.81
N ALA A 114 -2.61 -2.95 5.06
CA ALA A 114 -4.06 -2.95 4.82
C ALA A 114 -4.54 -4.26 4.15
N ALA A 115 -3.76 -4.80 3.21
CA ALA A 115 -4.05 -6.07 2.56
C ALA A 115 -4.00 -7.26 3.53
N LEU A 116 -2.93 -7.34 4.36
CA LEU A 116 -2.80 -8.36 5.42
C LEU A 116 -3.91 -8.20 6.46
N ASN A 117 -4.24 -6.98 6.85
CA ASN A 117 -5.29 -6.69 7.81
C ASN A 117 -6.69 -7.14 7.33
N LEU A 118 -6.99 -6.97 6.04
CA LEU A 118 -8.21 -7.53 5.44
C LEU A 118 -8.26 -9.05 5.58
N ALA A 119 -7.11 -9.73 5.44
CA ALA A 119 -7.03 -11.18 5.55
C ALA A 119 -7.16 -11.65 7.01
N VAL A 120 -6.53 -10.96 7.96
CA VAL A 120 -6.66 -11.19 9.40
C VAL A 120 -8.12 -11.06 9.86
N HIS A 121 -8.83 -10.07 9.35
CA HIS A 121 -10.26 -9.87 9.64
C HIS A 121 -11.20 -10.71 8.77
N HIS A 122 -10.67 -11.70 8.04
CA HIS A 122 -11.45 -12.64 7.21
C HIS A 122 -12.39 -11.93 6.22
N SER A 123 -11.95 -10.88 5.54
CA SER A 123 -12.78 -10.18 4.57
C SER A 123 -13.37 -11.16 3.53
N PRO A 124 -14.70 -11.23 3.40
CA PRO A 124 -15.33 -12.10 2.43
C PRO A 124 -15.08 -11.66 0.98
N LEU A 125 -14.49 -10.51 0.76
CA LEU A 125 -14.17 -9.97 -0.56
C LEU A 125 -12.80 -10.42 -1.07
N LEU A 126 -11.96 -11.07 -0.24
CA LEU A 126 -10.62 -11.48 -0.67
C LEU A 126 -10.64 -12.80 -1.45
N ALA A 127 -9.90 -12.80 -2.56
CA ALA A 127 -9.41 -13.99 -3.24
C ALA A 127 -7.96 -14.31 -2.83
N GLY A 128 -7.19 -13.31 -2.43
CA GLY A 128 -5.83 -13.43 -1.93
C GLY A 128 -5.15 -12.08 -1.76
N VAL A 129 -3.94 -12.10 -1.24
CA VAL A 129 -3.14 -10.93 -0.87
C VAL A 129 -1.75 -10.99 -1.48
N VAL A 130 -1.26 -9.84 -1.97
CA VAL A 130 0.17 -9.62 -2.26
C VAL A 130 0.63 -8.42 -1.42
N SER A 131 1.45 -8.69 -0.40
CA SER A 131 2.00 -7.65 0.48
C SER A 131 3.42 -7.30 0.06
N VAL A 132 3.62 -6.11 -0.50
CA VAL A 132 4.92 -5.61 -0.99
C VAL A 132 5.53 -4.71 0.07
N ALA A 133 6.64 -5.11 0.66
CA ALA A 133 7.29 -4.39 1.76
C ALA A 133 6.29 -4.00 2.87
N GLY A 134 5.28 -4.85 3.11
CA GLY A 134 4.28 -4.64 4.15
C GLY A 134 4.81 -4.98 5.54
N PHE A 135 4.06 -4.62 6.55
CA PHE A 135 4.43 -4.78 7.95
C PHE A 135 3.25 -5.32 8.77
N HIS A 136 3.51 -5.84 9.97
CA HIS A 136 2.47 -6.22 10.93
C HIS A 136 2.36 -5.23 12.10
N SER A 137 3.37 -4.37 12.28
CA SER A 137 3.50 -3.47 13.44
C SER A 137 3.98 -2.09 12.99
N GLY A 138 3.48 -1.04 13.65
CA GLY A 138 3.89 0.35 13.43
C GLY A 138 5.32 0.68 13.88
N GLN A 139 6.13 -0.32 14.24
CA GLN A 139 7.52 -0.14 14.63
C GLN A 139 8.44 -0.10 13.39
N TRP A 140 8.53 1.07 12.78
CA TRP A 140 9.30 1.27 11.57
C TRP A 140 10.71 1.81 11.84
N GLY A 141 11.63 1.55 10.89
CA GLY A 141 12.97 2.12 10.82
C GLY A 141 13.05 3.34 9.91
N GLY A 142 14.28 3.76 9.63
CA GLY A 142 14.59 4.83 8.66
C GLY A 142 13.90 6.16 8.92
N VAL A 143 13.72 6.93 7.84
CA VAL A 143 13.09 8.26 7.91
C VAL A 143 11.60 8.20 8.17
N GLU A 144 10.90 7.19 7.65
CA GLU A 144 9.49 7.00 7.91
C GLU A 144 9.25 6.60 9.36
N GLY A 145 10.13 5.77 9.94
CA GLY A 145 10.10 5.46 11.36
C GLY A 145 10.32 6.67 12.26
N LEU A 146 11.14 7.65 11.81
CA LEU A 146 11.27 8.93 12.51
C LEU A 146 9.96 9.72 12.49
N LEU A 147 9.25 9.76 11.35
CA LEU A 147 7.94 10.43 11.25
C LEU A 147 6.90 9.75 12.14
N VAL A 148 6.89 8.42 12.19
CA VAL A 148 6.01 7.64 13.08
C VAL A 148 6.31 7.97 14.55
N LYS A 149 7.60 8.00 14.94
CA LYS A 149 8.01 8.38 16.30
C LYS A 149 7.61 9.81 16.65
N LEU A 150 7.82 10.77 15.73
CA LEU A 150 7.38 12.15 15.93
C LEU A 150 5.85 12.25 16.11
N ALA A 151 5.10 11.51 15.31
CA ALA A 151 3.65 11.47 15.45
C ALA A 151 3.24 10.85 16.80
N GLY A 152 3.94 9.81 17.25
CA GLY A 152 3.72 9.15 18.55
C GLY A 152 3.97 10.02 19.78
N LEU A 153 4.71 11.16 19.66
CA LEU A 153 4.91 12.14 20.73
C LEU A 153 3.65 12.99 21.04
N GLY A 154 2.52 12.69 20.42
CA GLY A 154 1.25 13.40 20.64
C GLY A 154 1.36 14.89 20.31
N ARG A 155 0.70 15.75 21.08
CA ARG A 155 0.65 17.21 20.82
C ARG A 155 2.01 17.87 20.62
N TRP A 156 3.07 17.33 21.20
CA TRP A 156 4.42 17.88 21.11
C TRP A 156 5.09 17.55 19.76
N GLY A 157 4.81 16.40 19.18
CA GLY A 157 5.33 16.00 17.88
C GLY A 157 4.61 16.64 16.69
N ARG A 158 3.34 17.05 16.87
CA ARG A 158 2.50 17.57 15.79
C ARG A 158 3.12 18.76 15.01
N PRO A 159 3.65 19.82 15.64
CA PRO A 159 4.24 20.93 14.90
C PRO A 159 5.50 20.53 14.14
N LEU A 160 6.34 19.65 14.71
CA LEU A 160 7.54 19.13 14.04
C LEU A 160 7.18 18.25 12.85
N PHE A 161 6.19 17.39 13.00
CA PHE A 161 5.65 16.57 11.91
C PHE A 161 5.13 17.46 10.77
N ALA A 162 4.28 18.43 11.08
CA ALA A 162 3.72 19.36 10.10
C ALA A 162 4.80 20.17 9.37
N ALA A 163 5.83 20.62 10.10
CA ALA A 163 6.97 21.33 9.50
C ALA A 163 7.75 20.44 8.51
N ASN A 164 8.01 19.17 8.85
CA ASN A 164 8.65 18.22 7.94
C ASN A 164 7.84 18.02 6.64
N ILE A 165 6.53 17.80 6.77
CA ILE A 165 5.64 17.66 5.60
C ILE A 165 5.65 18.95 4.75
N ALA A 166 5.58 20.12 5.37
CA ALA A 166 5.59 21.41 4.66
C ALA A 166 6.91 21.64 3.91
N ILE A 167 8.06 21.27 4.50
CA ILE A 167 9.38 21.38 3.86
C ILE A 167 9.47 20.41 2.67
N ALA A 168 9.07 19.15 2.85
CA ALA A 168 9.08 18.14 1.79
C ALA A 168 8.20 18.57 0.59
N ARG A 169 7.02 19.15 0.84
CA ARG A 169 6.14 19.68 -0.21
C ARG A 169 6.73 20.85 -0.99
N ARG A 170 7.46 21.74 -0.32
CA ARG A 170 8.04 22.95 -0.94
C ARG A 170 9.34 22.67 -1.67
N SER A 171 10.13 21.71 -1.22
CA SER A 171 11.47 21.44 -1.74
C SER A 171 11.54 20.10 -2.49
N ARG A 172 11.69 20.17 -3.84
CA ARG A 172 11.94 18.99 -4.68
C ARG A 172 13.21 18.24 -4.25
N PHE A 173 14.22 18.98 -3.80
CA PHE A 173 15.45 18.39 -3.30
C PHE A 173 15.21 17.55 -2.04
N VAL A 174 14.45 18.08 -1.08
CA VAL A 174 14.10 17.37 0.16
C VAL A 174 13.26 16.14 -0.17
N GLN A 175 12.23 16.27 -1.02
CA GLN A 175 11.38 15.14 -1.43
C GLN A 175 12.21 14.01 -2.08
N LYS A 176 13.10 14.36 -3.04
CA LYS A 176 13.99 13.39 -3.69
C LYS A 176 14.95 12.72 -2.70
N THR A 177 15.49 13.51 -1.77
CA THR A 177 16.37 12.98 -0.73
C THR A 177 15.62 11.99 0.16
N PHE A 178 14.42 12.33 0.63
CA PHE A 178 13.59 11.43 1.43
C PHE A 178 13.30 10.14 0.67
N ALA A 179 12.78 10.23 -0.56
CA ALA A 179 12.48 9.06 -1.37
C ALA A 179 13.71 8.17 -1.62
N SER A 180 14.88 8.77 -1.83
CA SER A 180 16.11 8.00 -2.03
C SER A 180 16.58 7.23 -0.79
N LEU A 181 16.15 7.68 0.41
CA LEU A 181 16.46 6.97 1.66
C LEU A 181 15.67 5.67 1.83
N LEU A 182 14.63 5.47 1.04
CA LEU A 182 13.85 4.22 1.00
C LEU A 182 14.52 3.14 0.14
N ALA A 183 15.41 3.56 -0.77
CA ALA A 183 16.13 2.64 -1.67
C ALA A 183 17.48 2.20 -1.07
N ARG A 184 17.90 0.98 -1.40
CA ARG A 184 19.23 0.46 -1.05
C ARG A 184 20.32 1.22 -1.80
N ASP A 185 20.21 1.34 -3.13
CA ASP A 185 21.11 2.15 -3.93
C ASP A 185 20.48 3.50 -4.28
N ARG A 186 20.74 4.49 -3.39
CA ARG A 186 20.23 5.86 -3.52
C ARG A 186 20.65 6.54 -4.82
N ARG A 187 21.88 6.25 -5.31
CA ARG A 187 22.41 6.90 -6.51
C ARG A 187 21.76 6.34 -7.75
N ALA A 188 21.62 5.00 -7.84
CA ALA A 188 20.89 4.36 -8.92
C ALA A 188 19.44 4.82 -8.95
N PHE A 189 18.75 4.82 -7.81
CA PHE A 189 17.38 5.32 -7.67
C PHE A 189 17.22 6.74 -8.20
N LEU A 190 18.06 7.68 -7.76
CA LEU A 190 17.98 9.09 -8.17
C LEU A 190 18.28 9.33 -9.66
N ARG A 191 19.02 8.42 -10.32
CA ARG A 191 19.34 8.53 -11.74
C ARG A 191 18.31 7.82 -12.64
N HIS A 192 17.50 6.94 -12.07
CA HIS A 192 16.58 6.13 -12.85
C HIS A 192 15.42 6.98 -13.39
N PRO A 193 15.13 6.94 -14.71
CA PRO A 193 14.08 7.79 -15.31
C PRO A 193 12.70 7.57 -14.68
N LEU A 194 12.32 6.32 -14.38
CA LEU A 194 11.03 6.01 -13.75
C LEU A 194 10.92 6.63 -12.35
N SER A 195 12.00 6.62 -11.56
CA SER A 195 12.02 7.26 -10.25
C SER A 195 11.78 8.77 -10.36
N GLN A 196 12.38 9.42 -11.37
CA GLN A 196 12.19 10.84 -11.59
C GLN A 196 10.74 11.15 -11.99
N ALA A 197 10.17 10.39 -12.92
CA ALA A 197 8.77 10.55 -13.35
C ALA A 197 7.81 10.35 -12.18
N MET A 198 7.99 9.26 -11.42
CA MET A 198 7.17 8.97 -10.25
C MET A 198 7.23 10.09 -9.19
N LEU A 199 8.43 10.62 -8.90
CA LEU A 199 8.57 11.71 -7.92
C LEU A 199 7.95 13.02 -8.40
N ASP A 200 7.98 13.29 -9.70
CA ASP A 200 7.35 14.48 -10.29
C ASP A 200 5.82 14.36 -10.25
N ASN A 201 5.27 13.20 -10.60
CA ASN A 201 3.84 12.91 -10.50
C ASN A 201 3.35 12.96 -9.04
N LEU A 202 4.09 12.32 -8.14
CA LEU A 202 3.79 12.33 -6.71
C LEU A 202 3.76 13.74 -6.12
N ARG A 203 4.67 14.62 -6.57
CA ARG A 203 4.69 16.01 -6.13
C ARG A 203 3.44 16.78 -6.55
N ALA A 204 2.96 16.56 -7.76
CA ALA A 204 1.71 17.16 -8.23
C ALA A 204 0.52 16.69 -7.38
N ASP A 205 0.42 15.38 -7.13
CA ASP A 205 -0.68 14.77 -6.39
C ASP A 205 -0.69 15.17 -4.90
N THR A 206 0.49 15.22 -4.26
CA THR A 206 0.59 15.50 -2.81
C THR A 206 0.57 16.99 -2.47
N GLY A 207 0.49 17.87 -3.46
CA GLY A 207 0.45 19.33 -3.27
C GLY A 207 -0.67 19.81 -2.32
N ALA A 208 -1.83 19.14 -2.33
CA ALA A 208 -2.99 19.46 -1.50
C ALA A 208 -3.07 18.65 -0.17
N GLN A 209 -2.01 17.95 0.23
CA GLN A 209 -2.03 17.06 1.38
C GLN A 209 -2.26 17.81 2.71
N ASP A 210 -3.24 17.35 3.49
CA ASP A 210 -3.51 17.85 4.82
C ASP A 210 -2.53 17.26 5.84
N ALA A 211 -1.63 18.09 6.36
CA ALA A 211 -0.64 17.66 7.35
C ALA A 211 -1.29 17.24 8.69
N GLY A 212 -2.46 17.76 9.04
CA GLY A 212 -3.20 17.38 10.25
C GLY A 212 -3.79 15.98 10.12
N ALA A 213 -4.46 15.71 8.99
CA ALA A 213 -4.99 14.37 8.69
C ALA A 213 -3.89 13.32 8.59
N LEU A 214 -2.77 13.65 7.93
CA LEU A 214 -1.60 12.77 7.90
C LEU A 214 -1.02 12.50 9.28
N TYR A 215 -0.91 13.54 10.12
CA TYR A 215 -0.43 13.39 11.47
C TYR A 215 -1.31 12.40 12.27
N CYS A 216 -2.65 12.51 12.17
CA CYS A 216 -3.57 11.58 12.82
C CYS A 216 -3.34 10.14 12.31
N LEU A 217 -3.18 9.96 10.99
CA LEU A 217 -2.91 8.65 10.41
C LEU A 217 -1.58 8.07 10.91
N PHE A 218 -0.47 8.83 10.87
CA PHE A 218 0.83 8.37 11.35
C PHE A 218 0.86 8.08 12.85
N ASN A 219 0.16 8.89 13.65
CA ASN A 219 0.02 8.64 15.08
C ASN A 219 -0.73 7.31 15.34
N GLY A 220 -1.83 7.06 14.60
CA GLY A 220 -2.54 5.78 14.68
C GLY A 220 -1.65 4.60 14.24
N ILE A 221 -0.96 4.74 13.10
CA ILE A 221 -0.03 3.72 12.59
C ILE A 221 1.02 3.33 13.65
N SER A 222 1.50 4.27 14.47
CA SER A 222 2.48 3.98 15.51
C SER A 222 2.02 2.93 16.54
N ARG A 223 0.72 2.66 16.62
CA ARG A 223 0.08 1.74 17.58
C ARG A 223 -0.44 0.46 16.92
N LEU A 224 -0.37 0.36 15.59
CA LEU A 224 -0.84 -0.83 14.88
C LEU A 224 -0.01 -2.05 15.27
N GLU A 225 -0.71 -3.17 15.51
CA GLU A 225 -0.09 -4.47 15.78
C GLU A 225 -1.09 -5.59 15.46
N ILE A 226 -0.78 -6.39 14.43
CA ILE A 226 -1.57 -7.57 14.03
C ILE A 226 -0.77 -8.88 14.06
N GLY A 227 0.46 -8.84 14.60
CA GLY A 227 1.37 -9.98 14.57
C GLY A 227 0.80 -11.23 15.25
N GLN A 228 0.01 -11.06 16.32
CA GLN A 228 -0.61 -12.18 17.05
C GLN A 228 -1.79 -12.83 16.28
N GLN A 229 -2.28 -12.18 15.24
CA GLN A 229 -3.48 -12.61 14.49
C GLN A 229 -3.11 -13.20 13.12
N LEU A 230 -1.84 -13.19 12.73
CA LEU A 230 -1.38 -13.61 11.39
C LEU A 230 -1.70 -15.07 11.08
N ASP A 231 -1.69 -15.95 12.10
CA ASP A 231 -2.02 -17.37 11.93
C ASP A 231 -3.48 -17.63 11.54
N ALA A 232 -4.35 -16.61 11.70
CA ALA A 232 -5.75 -16.69 11.33
C ALA A 232 -6.01 -16.49 9.83
N ILE A 233 -5.00 -16.09 9.06
CA ILE A 233 -5.13 -15.83 7.62
C ILE A 233 -5.43 -17.13 6.89
N GLN A 234 -6.48 -17.13 6.06
CA GLN A 234 -6.99 -18.31 5.35
C GLN A 234 -6.95 -18.18 3.82
N VAL A 235 -6.54 -17.02 3.31
CA VAL A 235 -6.46 -16.78 1.86
C VAL A 235 -5.01 -16.88 1.39
N PRO A 236 -4.75 -17.22 0.12
CA PRO A 236 -3.41 -17.25 -0.43
C PRO A 236 -2.70 -15.91 -0.22
N CYS A 237 -1.48 -15.94 0.33
CA CYS A 237 -0.66 -14.76 0.60
C CYS A 237 0.69 -14.85 -0.10
N HIS A 238 1.07 -13.77 -0.78
CA HIS A 238 2.42 -13.56 -1.30
C HIS A 238 3.06 -12.37 -0.58
N LEU A 239 4.26 -12.57 -0.05
CA LEU A 239 5.04 -11.58 0.69
C LEU A 239 6.25 -11.18 -0.14
N PHE A 240 6.35 -9.93 -0.58
CA PHE A 240 7.48 -9.41 -1.33
C PHE A 240 8.35 -8.56 -0.42
N VAL A 241 9.58 -9.01 -0.16
CA VAL A 241 10.45 -8.47 0.88
C VAL A 241 11.77 -8.00 0.29
N GLY A 242 12.14 -6.73 0.51
CA GLY A 242 13.48 -6.22 0.20
C GLY A 242 14.48 -6.65 1.28
N SER A 243 15.59 -7.29 0.90
CA SER A 243 16.59 -7.79 1.87
C SER A 243 17.33 -6.68 2.63
N HIS A 244 17.23 -5.44 2.16
CA HIS A 244 17.85 -4.25 2.76
C HIS A 244 16.81 -3.13 2.98
N ASP A 245 15.57 -3.49 3.32
CA ASP A 245 14.52 -2.54 3.58
C ASP A 245 14.87 -1.65 4.79
N PRO A 246 15.03 -0.33 4.62
CA PRO A 246 15.37 0.55 5.72
C PRO A 246 14.15 0.94 6.58
N VAL A 247 12.93 0.68 6.12
CA VAL A 247 11.67 1.06 6.76
C VAL A 247 11.09 -0.08 7.58
N VAL A 248 10.87 -1.23 6.94
CA VAL A 248 10.34 -2.41 7.62
C VAL A 248 11.51 -3.25 8.14
N PRO A 249 11.70 -3.32 9.47
CA PRO A 249 12.77 -4.12 10.05
C PRO A 249 12.68 -5.60 9.62
N THR A 250 13.80 -6.21 9.30
CA THR A 250 13.88 -7.62 8.87
C THR A 250 13.13 -8.57 9.80
N ALA A 251 13.13 -8.29 11.11
CA ALA A 251 12.39 -9.09 12.10
C ALA A 251 10.89 -9.12 11.82
N GLN A 252 10.30 -8.02 11.32
CA GLN A 252 8.89 -8.01 10.92
C GLN A 252 8.64 -8.89 9.69
N SER A 253 9.50 -8.79 8.68
CA SER A 253 9.39 -9.61 7.46
C SER A 253 9.55 -11.11 7.78
N LEU A 254 10.47 -11.47 8.69
CA LEU A 254 10.65 -12.85 9.14
C LEU A 254 9.43 -13.36 9.91
N LEU A 255 8.85 -12.54 10.78
CA LEU A 255 7.64 -12.91 11.52
C LEU A 255 6.45 -13.09 10.58
N LEU A 256 6.29 -12.24 9.56
CA LEU A 256 5.26 -12.42 8.53
C LEU A 256 5.44 -13.75 7.80
N ALA A 257 6.68 -14.08 7.38
CA ALA A 257 6.99 -15.32 6.68
C ALA A 257 6.77 -16.57 7.53
N ASP A 258 7.00 -16.46 8.85
CA ASP A 258 6.85 -17.56 9.82
C ASP A 258 5.38 -17.79 10.23
N ARG A 259 4.62 -16.69 10.42
CA ARG A 259 3.30 -16.75 11.03
C ARG A 259 2.13 -16.78 10.04
N VAL A 260 2.31 -16.28 8.81
CA VAL A 260 1.24 -16.33 7.80
C VAL A 260 1.21 -17.73 7.18
N PRO A 261 0.10 -18.50 7.34
CA PRO A 261 0.02 -19.87 6.85
C PRO A 261 0.23 -19.93 5.33
N ASP A 262 1.06 -20.88 4.88
CA ASP A 262 1.33 -21.14 3.46
C ASP A 262 1.73 -19.91 2.63
N ALA A 263 2.33 -18.91 3.30
CA ALA A 263 2.78 -17.70 2.61
C ALA A 263 3.92 -17.99 1.63
N HIS A 264 3.76 -17.54 0.39
CA HIS A 264 4.86 -17.53 -0.56
C HIS A 264 5.68 -16.26 -0.39
N THR A 265 6.94 -16.40 0.05
CA THR A 265 7.83 -15.24 0.28
C THR A 265 8.82 -15.10 -0.86
N GLU A 266 8.77 -13.98 -1.57
CA GLU A 266 9.75 -13.57 -2.58
C GLU A 266 10.72 -12.56 -1.97
N VAL A 267 12.00 -12.90 -1.93
CA VAL A 267 13.06 -12.04 -1.40
C VAL A 267 13.78 -11.32 -2.54
N PHE A 268 13.71 -10.01 -2.53
CA PHE A 268 14.43 -9.14 -3.47
C PHE A 268 15.81 -8.80 -2.88
N TRP A 269 16.85 -9.49 -3.36
CA TRP A 269 18.21 -9.33 -2.84
C TRP A 269 18.83 -7.99 -3.25
N ASN A 270 19.50 -7.33 -2.29
CA ASN A 270 20.09 -5.99 -2.44
C ASN A 270 19.06 -4.90 -2.78
N VAL A 271 17.82 -5.08 -2.42
CA VAL A 271 16.70 -4.16 -2.65
C VAL A 271 16.20 -3.61 -1.32
N GLY A 272 15.83 -2.33 -1.31
CA GLY A 272 15.25 -1.63 -0.18
C GLY A 272 13.74 -1.76 -0.12
N HIS A 273 13.06 -0.63 0.18
CA HIS A 273 11.63 -0.58 0.42
C HIS A 273 10.78 -0.55 -0.88
N MET A 274 11.41 -0.34 -2.05
CA MET A 274 10.69 -0.12 -3.31
C MET A 274 11.12 -1.13 -4.40
N PRO A 275 10.79 -2.43 -4.28
CA PRO A 275 11.24 -3.45 -5.21
C PRO A 275 10.79 -3.20 -6.66
N PHE A 276 9.63 -2.59 -6.88
CA PHE A 276 9.13 -2.21 -8.21
C PHE A 276 9.99 -1.14 -8.90
N MET A 277 10.81 -0.37 -8.16
CA MET A 277 11.73 0.63 -8.68
C MET A 277 13.18 0.15 -8.72
N GLU A 278 13.58 -0.65 -7.73
CA GLU A 278 14.96 -1.09 -7.56
C GLU A 278 15.26 -2.37 -8.36
N SER A 279 14.25 -3.21 -8.59
CA SER A 279 14.34 -4.45 -9.37
C SER A 279 13.06 -4.68 -10.18
N PRO A 280 12.74 -3.80 -11.16
CA PRO A 280 11.44 -3.79 -11.84
C PRO A 280 11.16 -5.07 -12.63
N GLU A 281 12.16 -5.71 -13.21
CA GLU A 281 12.00 -6.96 -13.97
C GLU A 281 11.63 -8.13 -13.04
N GLN A 282 12.38 -8.33 -11.94
CA GLN A 282 12.07 -9.34 -10.94
C GLN A 282 10.70 -9.08 -10.32
N PHE A 283 10.38 -7.82 -9.97
CA PHE A 283 9.08 -7.45 -9.44
C PHE A 283 7.94 -7.79 -10.39
N GLY A 284 8.08 -7.43 -11.68
CA GLY A 284 7.06 -7.73 -12.69
C GLY A 284 6.82 -9.22 -12.87
N HIS A 285 7.87 -10.03 -12.84
CA HIS A 285 7.78 -11.48 -12.91
C HIS A 285 7.09 -12.08 -11.68
N ALA A 286 7.54 -11.70 -10.49
CA ALA A 286 6.97 -12.16 -9.22
C ALA A 286 5.49 -11.75 -9.07
N LEU A 287 5.14 -10.51 -9.44
CA LEU A 287 3.76 -10.04 -9.42
C LEU A 287 2.87 -10.87 -10.35
N THR A 288 3.33 -11.14 -11.58
CA THR A 288 2.58 -11.93 -12.55
C THR A 288 2.35 -13.36 -12.05
N GLN A 289 3.36 -13.98 -11.45
CA GLN A 289 3.25 -15.31 -10.85
C GLN A 289 2.27 -15.33 -9.68
N ALA A 290 2.37 -14.37 -8.75
CA ALA A 290 1.48 -14.25 -7.59
C ALA A 290 0.02 -14.09 -8.02
N LEU A 291 -0.26 -13.17 -8.94
CA LEU A 291 -1.62 -12.94 -9.45
C LEU A 291 -2.18 -14.17 -10.16
N SER A 292 -1.36 -14.87 -10.94
CA SER A 292 -1.78 -16.10 -11.64
C SER A 292 -2.08 -17.22 -10.65
N SER A 293 -1.21 -17.44 -9.66
CA SER A 293 -1.39 -18.46 -8.61
C SER A 293 -2.70 -18.24 -7.82
N ILE A 294 -2.92 -17.01 -7.34
CA ILE A 294 -4.14 -16.66 -6.59
C ILE A 294 -5.38 -16.82 -7.46
N THR A 295 -5.33 -16.38 -8.73
CA THR A 295 -6.46 -16.52 -9.66
C THR A 295 -6.81 -17.99 -9.91
N GLN A 296 -5.82 -18.87 -10.08
CA GLN A 296 -6.03 -20.31 -10.24
C GLN A 296 -6.63 -20.94 -8.99
N HIS A 297 -6.12 -20.59 -7.80
CA HIS A 297 -6.67 -21.04 -6.52
C HIS A 297 -8.13 -20.61 -6.38
N HIS A 298 -8.46 -19.36 -6.70
CA HIS A 298 -9.82 -18.84 -6.66
C HIS A 298 -10.76 -19.62 -7.60
N LYS A 299 -10.34 -19.84 -8.86
CA LYS A 299 -11.13 -20.62 -9.84
C LYS A 299 -11.38 -22.05 -9.37
N ALA A 300 -10.38 -22.70 -8.78
CA ALA A 300 -10.54 -24.04 -8.22
C ALA A 300 -11.54 -24.06 -7.05
N ALA A 301 -11.48 -23.09 -6.14
CA ALA A 301 -12.40 -22.97 -5.02
C ALA A 301 -13.85 -22.72 -5.47
N VAL A 302 -14.06 -21.88 -6.50
CA VAL A 302 -15.39 -21.63 -7.07
C VAL A 302 -15.94 -22.87 -7.78
N ALA A 303 -15.10 -23.67 -8.44
CA ALA A 303 -15.51 -24.89 -9.12
C ALA A 303 -15.88 -26.03 -8.16
N ALA A 304 -15.37 -25.96 -6.91
CA ALA A 304 -15.63 -26.98 -5.86
C ALA A 304 -16.84 -26.63 -4.97
N ALA A 305 -17.38 -25.40 -5.06
CA ALA A 305 -18.52 -24.92 -4.28
C ALA A 305 -19.86 -25.09 -5.01
#